data_4d32f8e9f62d7cc26e856c61727c6677
#
_entry.id   4d32f8e9f62d7cc26e856c61727c6677
#
_cell.length_a   1.000
_cell.length_b   1.000
_cell.length_c   1.000
_cell.angle_alpha   90.00
_cell.angle_beta   90.00
_cell.angle_gamma   90.00
#
_symmetry.space_group_name_H-M   'P 1'
#
loop_
_entity.id
_entity.type
_entity.pdbx_description
1 polymer ?
#
loop_
_entity_poly.entity_id
_entity_poly.type
_entity_poly.pdbx_seq_one_letter_code
_entity_poly.pdbx_strand_id
1 'polypeptide(L)'
;MNTNAHRYALTLDWTGNRGAGTSTYEGYSREHVVRISGKPDLVGSADPMFRGDPTLHNPEDLLLAALSQCHLLTYLALCARARINVLSYRDRAEGTLMLTKDGGGQFTEVVLRPEV
;
A
#
# COMPACT_ATOMS: atom_id res chain seq x y z
N MET A 1 -1.89 16.78 27.54
CA MET A 1 -2.22 16.20 26.23
C MET A 1 -0.97 16.18 25.35
N ASN A 2 -0.67 15.05 24.75
CA ASN A 2 0.49 14.96 23.85
C ASN A 2 0.09 15.41 22.44
N THR A 3 0.51 16.62 22.05
CA THR A 3 0.19 17.20 20.73
C THR A 3 1.03 16.60 19.60
N ASN A 4 2.07 15.81 19.94
CA ASN A 4 2.92 15.16 18.95
C ASN A 4 2.43 13.75 18.56
N ALA A 5 1.36 13.28 19.20
CA ALA A 5 0.78 11.98 18.88
C ALA A 5 -0.34 12.17 17.85
N HIS A 6 -0.18 11.55 16.68
CA HIS A 6 -1.18 11.54 15.62
C HIS A 6 -1.64 10.11 15.42
N ARG A 7 -2.93 9.87 15.52
CA ARG A 7 -3.51 8.54 15.50
C ARG A 7 -4.23 8.29 14.18
N TYR A 8 -4.11 7.10 13.70
CA TYR A 8 -4.77 6.63 12.47
C TYR A 8 -5.54 5.37 12.78
N ALA A 9 -6.66 5.18 12.14
CA ALA A 9 -7.49 4.01 12.35
C ALA A 9 -8.20 3.63 11.06
N LEU A 10 -8.40 2.36 10.89
CA LEU A 10 -9.16 1.82 9.76
C LEU A 10 -9.86 0.53 10.19
N THR A 11 -10.84 0.12 9.41
CA THR A 11 -11.43 -1.23 9.48
C THR A 11 -11.06 -1.99 8.23
N LEU A 12 -10.79 -3.28 8.40
CA LEU A 12 -10.49 -4.18 7.29
C LEU A 12 -11.46 -5.35 7.36
N ASP A 13 -12.24 -5.54 6.30
CA ASP A 13 -13.17 -6.66 6.20
C ASP A 13 -12.80 -7.54 5.02
N TRP A 14 -12.70 -8.85 5.27
CA TRP A 14 -12.54 -9.82 4.20
C TRP A 14 -13.91 -10.09 3.57
N THR A 15 -14.00 -9.88 2.26
CA THR A 15 -15.24 -10.01 1.50
C THR A 15 -15.23 -11.22 0.57
N GLY A 16 -14.18 -12.03 0.63
CA GLY A 16 -13.95 -13.13 -0.30
C GLY A 16 -14.51 -14.48 0.09
N ASN A 17 -15.35 -14.56 1.12
CA ASN A 17 -15.96 -15.84 1.50
C ASN A 17 -17.01 -16.23 0.46
N ARG A 18 -16.77 -17.35 -0.22
CA ARG A 18 -17.68 -17.88 -1.26
C ARG A 18 -18.64 -18.93 -0.73
N GLY A 19 -18.73 -19.09 0.59
CA GLY A 19 -19.67 -20.00 1.24
C GLY A 19 -19.00 -21.10 2.06
N ALA A 20 -17.77 -21.49 1.73
CA ALA A 20 -17.02 -22.53 2.43
C ALA A 20 -15.85 -21.96 3.25
N GLY A 21 -15.75 -20.66 3.40
CA GLY A 21 -14.64 -20.03 4.11
C GLY A 21 -13.31 -20.44 3.51
N THR A 22 -12.35 -20.72 4.37
CA THR A 22 -10.99 -21.14 3.96
C THR A 22 -10.81 -22.65 3.98
N SER A 23 -11.86 -23.41 3.68
CA SER A 23 -11.78 -24.87 3.71
C SER A 23 -10.78 -25.43 2.70
N THR A 24 -10.58 -24.74 1.57
CA THR A 24 -9.47 -25.02 0.64
C THR A 24 -8.80 -23.74 0.24
N TYR A 25 -7.52 -23.80 -0.12
CA TYR A 25 -6.75 -22.63 -0.54
C TYR A 25 -7.31 -22.01 -1.81
N GLU A 26 -7.86 -22.81 -2.70
CA GLU A 26 -8.43 -22.37 -3.97
C GLU A 26 -9.88 -21.85 -3.82
N GLY A 27 -10.53 -22.18 -2.71
CA GLY A 27 -11.98 -22.02 -2.57
C GLY A 27 -12.45 -20.67 -2.10
N TYR A 28 -11.57 -19.69 -1.93
CA TYR A 28 -11.95 -18.37 -1.47
C TYR A 28 -11.26 -17.27 -2.25
N SER A 29 -11.88 -16.10 -2.28
CA SER A 29 -11.30 -14.89 -2.86
C SER A 29 -10.46 -14.15 -1.81
N ARG A 30 -9.38 -13.48 -2.26
CA ARG A 30 -8.54 -12.63 -1.41
C ARG A 30 -9.06 -11.21 -1.32
N GLU A 31 -10.23 -10.96 -1.88
CA GLU A 31 -10.80 -9.62 -1.88
C GLU A 31 -11.17 -9.17 -0.47
N HIS A 32 -10.87 -7.92 -0.21
CA HIS A 32 -11.13 -7.28 1.08
C HIS A 32 -11.36 -5.79 0.87
N VAL A 33 -11.90 -5.13 1.88
CA VAL A 33 -12.19 -3.70 1.81
C VAL A 33 -11.58 -3.00 3.02
N VAL A 34 -10.81 -1.98 2.75
CA VAL A 34 -10.29 -1.05 3.77
C VAL A 34 -11.24 0.13 3.86
N ARG A 35 -11.71 0.42 5.06
CA ARG A 35 -12.60 1.56 5.31
C ARG A 35 -11.96 2.51 6.29
N ILE A 36 -11.86 3.76 5.87
CA ILE A 36 -11.35 4.87 6.68
C ILE A 36 -12.43 5.93 6.73
N SER A 37 -12.77 6.36 7.96
CA SER A 37 -13.84 7.35 8.14
C SER A 37 -13.60 8.60 7.30
N GLY A 38 -14.61 9.02 6.55
CA GLY A 38 -14.54 10.22 5.71
C GLY A 38 -13.81 10.05 4.38
N LYS A 39 -13.40 8.84 4.03
CA LYS A 39 -12.67 8.56 2.79
C LYS A 39 -13.36 7.46 1.97
N PRO A 40 -13.13 7.42 0.65
CA PRO A 40 -13.63 6.32 -0.17
C PRO A 40 -13.08 4.98 0.30
N ASP A 41 -13.89 3.93 0.17
CA ASP A 41 -13.45 2.57 0.44
C ASP A 41 -12.34 2.16 -0.53
N LEU A 42 -11.39 1.38 -0.03
CA LEU A 42 -10.31 0.84 -0.84
C LEU A 42 -10.47 -0.67 -0.93
N VAL A 43 -10.79 -1.16 -2.13
CA VAL A 43 -10.93 -2.59 -2.39
C VAL A 43 -9.57 -3.13 -2.81
N GLY A 44 -9.13 -4.19 -2.15
CA GLY A 44 -7.85 -4.81 -2.43
C GLY A 44 -7.94 -6.31 -2.54
N SER A 45 -6.83 -6.89 -2.97
CA SER A 45 -6.66 -8.33 -3.07
C SER A 45 -5.20 -8.68 -2.77
N ALA A 46 -4.76 -9.83 -3.19
CA ALA A 46 -3.38 -10.26 -3.06
C ALA A 46 -2.69 -10.24 -4.43
N ASP A 47 -1.37 -10.37 -4.42
CA ASP A 47 -0.60 -10.64 -5.62
C ASP A 47 -1.13 -11.93 -6.29
N PRO A 48 -1.18 -12.00 -7.64
CA PRO A 48 -1.60 -13.23 -8.34
C PRO A 48 -0.84 -14.47 -7.93
N MET A 49 0.40 -14.34 -7.48
CA MET A 49 1.19 -15.45 -6.95
C MET A 49 0.49 -16.10 -5.74
N PHE A 50 -0.28 -15.33 -4.98
CA PHE A 50 -1.05 -15.79 -3.83
C PHE A 50 -2.55 -15.92 -4.18
N ARG A 51 -2.86 -16.17 -5.45
CA ARG A 51 -4.23 -16.30 -5.99
C ARG A 51 -5.07 -15.03 -5.86
N GLY A 52 -4.43 -13.88 -5.88
CA GLY A 52 -5.11 -12.60 -5.87
C GLY A 52 -5.65 -12.18 -7.23
N ASP A 53 -6.48 -11.16 -7.22
CA ASP A 53 -7.03 -10.54 -8.43
C ASP A 53 -6.04 -9.47 -8.92
N PRO A 54 -5.45 -9.65 -10.11
CA PRO A 54 -4.46 -8.69 -10.63
C PRO A 54 -5.03 -7.32 -10.97
N THR A 55 -6.35 -7.18 -11.00
CA THR A 55 -6.99 -5.87 -11.29
C THR A 55 -7.16 -5.01 -10.05
N LEU A 56 -6.92 -5.55 -8.87
CA LEU A 56 -7.02 -4.83 -7.60
C LEU A 56 -5.64 -4.60 -7.00
N HIS A 57 -5.53 -3.56 -6.19
CA HIS A 57 -4.29 -3.27 -5.47
C HIS A 57 -4.02 -4.35 -4.42
N ASN A 58 -2.75 -4.69 -4.26
CA ASN A 58 -2.30 -5.61 -3.22
C ASN A 58 -1.51 -4.84 -2.14
N PRO A 59 -1.21 -5.46 -1.00
CA PRO A 59 -0.51 -4.78 0.09
C PRO A 59 0.88 -4.24 -0.32
N GLU A 60 1.57 -4.92 -1.22
CA GLU A 60 2.90 -4.53 -1.68
C GLU A 60 2.84 -3.25 -2.49
N ASP A 61 1.84 -3.11 -3.37
CA ASP A 61 1.58 -1.87 -4.10
C ASP A 61 1.33 -0.72 -3.11
N LEU A 62 0.52 -0.96 -2.09
CA LEU A 62 0.14 0.07 -1.12
C LEU A 62 1.32 0.52 -0.27
N LEU A 63 2.18 -0.41 0.15
CA LEU A 63 3.37 -0.06 0.91
C LEU A 63 4.33 0.76 0.06
N LEU A 64 4.58 0.34 -1.18
CA LEU A 64 5.42 1.09 -2.11
C LEU A 64 4.86 2.48 -2.38
N ALA A 65 3.55 2.57 -2.62
CA ALA A 65 2.87 3.85 -2.82
C ALA A 65 3.00 4.75 -1.60
N ALA A 66 2.86 4.20 -0.39
CA ALA A 66 3.00 4.96 0.85
C ALA A 66 4.40 5.56 0.99
N LEU A 67 5.44 4.79 0.70
CA LEU A 67 6.82 5.28 0.76
C LEU A 67 7.08 6.39 -0.25
N SER A 68 6.60 6.21 -1.48
CA SER A 68 6.74 7.23 -2.53
C SER A 68 6.00 8.51 -2.17
N GLN A 69 4.77 8.39 -1.65
CA GLN A 69 3.98 9.54 -1.20
C GLN A 69 4.65 10.30 -0.06
N CYS A 70 5.21 9.61 0.92
CA CYS A 70 5.92 10.24 2.03
C CYS A 70 7.10 11.07 1.52
N HIS A 71 7.86 10.53 0.58
CA HIS A 71 8.98 11.26 -0.02
C HIS A 71 8.49 12.52 -0.74
N LEU A 72 7.46 12.39 -1.58
CA LEU A 72 6.85 13.53 -2.29
C LEU A 72 6.46 14.64 -1.33
N LEU A 73 5.66 14.32 -0.33
CA LEU A 73 5.09 15.33 0.57
C LEU A 73 6.16 16.03 1.39
N THR A 74 7.15 15.29 1.87
CA THR A 74 8.29 15.86 2.61
C THR A 74 9.13 16.76 1.70
N TYR A 75 9.43 16.29 0.49
CA TYR A 75 10.20 17.05 -0.48
C TYR A 75 9.53 18.38 -0.82
N LEU A 76 8.23 18.35 -1.11
CA LEU A 76 7.49 19.58 -1.43
C LEU A 76 7.49 20.56 -0.26
N ALA A 77 7.31 20.06 0.96
CA ALA A 77 7.30 20.91 2.16
C ALA A 77 8.66 21.56 2.39
N LEU A 78 9.74 20.81 2.23
CA LEU A 78 11.09 21.34 2.39
C LEU A 78 11.41 22.39 1.32
N CYS A 79 11.02 22.14 0.07
CA CYS A 79 11.20 23.12 -1.01
C CYS A 79 10.41 24.41 -0.75
N ALA A 80 9.16 24.29 -0.29
CA ALA A 80 8.35 25.45 0.02
C ALA A 80 8.99 26.30 1.12
N ARG A 81 9.51 25.67 2.18
CA ARG A 81 10.19 26.38 3.26
C ARG A 81 11.51 27.02 2.81
N ALA A 82 12.19 26.40 1.86
CA ALA A 82 13.43 26.95 1.28
C ALA A 82 13.16 27.94 0.15
N ARG A 83 11.88 28.24 -0.16
CA ARG A 83 11.47 29.14 -1.24
C ARG A 83 11.93 28.65 -2.62
N ILE A 84 11.97 27.34 -2.79
CA ILE A 84 12.21 26.69 -4.06
C ILE A 84 10.85 26.34 -4.66
N ASN A 85 10.58 26.81 -5.86
CA ASN A 85 9.29 26.61 -6.52
C ASN A 85 9.30 25.32 -7.35
N VAL A 86 8.63 24.30 -6.87
CA VAL A 86 8.49 23.02 -7.59
C VAL A 86 7.21 23.08 -8.43
N LEU A 87 7.32 22.83 -9.72
CA LEU A 87 6.20 22.91 -10.65
C LEU A 87 5.68 21.52 -11.06
N SER A 88 6.50 20.49 -10.93
CA SER A 88 6.10 19.12 -11.25
C SER A 88 6.93 18.14 -10.45
N TYR A 89 6.37 16.95 -10.23
CA TYR A 89 7.06 15.88 -9.53
C TYR A 89 6.49 14.54 -10.03
N ARG A 90 7.36 13.64 -10.39
CA ARG A 90 6.99 12.28 -10.78
C ARG A 90 7.99 11.31 -10.18
N ASP A 91 7.51 10.24 -9.56
CA ASP A 91 8.35 9.16 -9.06
C ASP A 91 7.98 7.87 -9.77
N ARG A 92 8.99 7.19 -10.33
CA ARG A 92 8.84 5.84 -10.86
C ARG A 92 9.47 4.87 -9.88
N ALA A 93 8.70 4.56 -8.83
CA ALA A 93 9.17 3.73 -7.73
C ALA A 93 9.06 2.26 -8.08
N GLU A 94 10.02 1.48 -7.58
CA GLU A 94 10.03 0.03 -7.72
C GLU A 94 10.38 -0.62 -6.39
N GLY A 95 9.82 -1.80 -6.14
CA GLY A 95 10.12 -2.57 -4.95
C GLY A 95 10.31 -4.03 -5.30
N THR A 96 11.12 -4.72 -4.52
CA THR A 96 11.38 -6.14 -4.67
C THR A 96 10.99 -6.88 -3.40
N LEU A 97 10.07 -7.82 -3.54
CA LEU A 97 9.66 -8.74 -2.47
C LEU A 97 10.31 -10.09 -2.72
N MET A 98 11.03 -10.59 -1.72
CA MET A 98 11.61 -11.93 -1.77
C MET A 98 10.81 -12.86 -0.87
N LEU A 99 10.45 -14.03 -1.39
CA LEU A 99 9.77 -15.05 -0.62
C LEU A 99 10.76 -15.73 0.33
N THR A 100 10.31 -15.99 1.55
CA THR A 100 11.10 -16.69 2.56
C THR A 100 10.73 -18.18 2.59
N LYS A 101 11.59 -18.98 3.22
CA LYS A 101 11.40 -20.45 3.25
C LYS A 101 10.16 -20.89 4.03
N ASP A 102 9.68 -20.04 4.91
CA ASP A 102 8.49 -20.32 5.73
C ASP A 102 7.17 -19.97 5.03
N GLY A 103 7.22 -19.58 3.75
CA GLY A 103 6.05 -19.18 2.97
C GLY A 103 5.68 -17.73 3.08
N GLY A 104 6.45 -16.94 3.86
CA GLY A 104 6.26 -15.51 3.95
C GLY A 104 7.03 -14.76 2.88
N GLY A 105 7.10 -13.44 3.03
CA GLY A 105 7.85 -12.58 2.13
C GLY A 105 8.28 -11.31 2.85
N GLN A 106 9.31 -10.68 2.33
CA GLN A 106 9.76 -9.37 2.83
C GLN A 106 10.31 -8.53 1.70
N PHE A 107 10.10 -7.23 1.81
CA PHE A 107 10.79 -6.31 0.90
C PHE A 107 12.28 -6.31 1.22
N THR A 108 13.08 -6.49 0.18
CA THR A 108 14.54 -6.43 0.29
C THR A 108 15.11 -5.14 -0.30
N GLU A 109 14.33 -4.47 -1.16
CA GLU A 109 14.76 -3.24 -1.80
C GLU A 109 13.55 -2.42 -2.21
N VAL A 110 13.63 -1.12 -2.01
CA VAL A 110 12.71 -0.13 -2.59
C VAL A 110 13.57 0.96 -3.21
N VAL A 111 13.29 1.29 -4.46
CA VAL A 111 14.01 2.33 -5.19
C VAL A 111 13.02 3.40 -5.61
N LEU A 112 13.26 4.62 -5.18
CA LEU A 112 12.51 5.80 -5.61
C LEU A 112 13.34 6.53 -6.68
N ARG A 113 12.66 7.02 -7.74
CA ARG A 113 13.31 7.74 -8.84
C ARG A 113 12.55 9.03 -9.16
N PRO A 114 12.55 9.99 -8.22
CA PRO A 114 11.81 11.23 -8.45
C PRO A 114 12.44 12.07 -9.56
N GLU A 115 11.58 12.58 -10.42
CA GLU A 115 11.89 13.59 -11.43
C GLU A 115 11.15 14.87 -11.04
N VAL A 116 11.90 15.90 -10.79
CA VAL A 116 11.38 17.17 -10.25
C VAL A 116 11.57 18.30 -11.25
#